data_c17458e0318743b13c9e6db189c7601c
#
_entry.id   c17458e0318743b13c9e6db189c7601c
#
_cell.length_a   1.000
_cell.length_b   1.000
_cell.length_c   1.000
_cell.angle_alpha   90.00
_cell.angle_beta   90.00
_cell.angle_gamma   90.00
#
_symmetry.space_group_name_H-M   'P 1'
#
loop_
_entity.id
_entity.type
_entity.pdbx_description
1 polymer ?
#
loop_
_entity_poly.entity_id
_entity_poly.type
_entity_poly.pdbx_seq_one_letter_code
_entity_poly.pdbx_strand_id
1 'polypeptide(L)'
;SHKTITFASAGALLYVSSSNAGDTTQSVTIVGLDDNYDVITETIDLNGLDRVAGTKAFLRVNEVTLSATCSGKVYVFYSSTVSSGVPADLSKVQSVVLTGALQAYNAIYTVPRNRNLYLTSVRYQSTGSTTAHDVVLSITRTLYGASAETLKTIKYVDLGNTNYTDGQVDFSDQPIFFPAKSIFKVQAGLSGGTAMALDFMANFIEEEIDTTPTTVTVIDKAAYLAKLAGLSRTLS
;
A
#
# COMPACT_ATOMS: atom_id res chain seq x y z
N SER A 1 -19.60 -2.19 -4.63
CA SER A 1 -19.37 -2.86 -3.33
C SER A 1 -17.95 -2.56 -2.88
N HIS A 2 -17.78 -2.05 -1.68
CA HIS A 2 -16.45 -1.88 -1.08
C HIS A 2 -15.79 -3.25 -0.93
N LYS A 3 -14.65 -3.46 -1.59
CA LYS A 3 -13.84 -4.63 -1.32
C LYS A 3 -13.07 -4.38 -0.02
N THR A 4 -13.44 -5.10 1.03
CA THR A 4 -12.66 -5.11 2.27
C THR A 4 -11.51 -6.10 2.11
N ILE A 5 -10.28 -5.63 2.20
CA ILE A 5 -9.10 -6.50 2.26
C ILE A 5 -8.97 -6.98 3.70
N THR A 6 -8.95 -8.28 3.88
CA THR A 6 -8.64 -8.89 5.18
C THR A 6 -7.13 -9.07 5.28
N PHE A 7 -6.51 -8.37 6.20
CA PHE A 7 -5.09 -8.55 6.49
C PHE A 7 -4.87 -9.83 7.30
N ALA A 8 -3.77 -10.51 7.03
CA ALA A 8 -3.32 -11.60 7.88
C ALA A 8 -2.92 -11.06 9.26
N SER A 9 -3.24 -11.84 10.31
CA SER A 9 -2.81 -11.54 11.68
C SER A 9 -1.39 -12.03 11.99
N ALA A 10 -0.89 -12.95 11.15
CA ALA A 10 0.48 -13.47 11.14
C ALA A 10 0.88 -13.74 9.69
N GLY A 11 2.18 -13.80 9.41
CA GLY A 11 2.71 -14.11 8.10
C GLY A 11 2.18 -15.43 7.57
N ALA A 12 1.72 -15.42 6.33
CA ALA A 12 1.17 -16.58 5.65
C ALA A 12 1.67 -16.64 4.20
N LEU A 13 1.68 -17.85 3.64
CA LEU A 13 2.05 -18.04 2.24
C LEU A 13 1.04 -17.35 1.33
N LEU A 14 1.58 -16.68 0.32
CA LEU A 14 0.80 -16.12 -0.77
C LEU A 14 0.68 -17.14 -1.90
N TYR A 15 -0.39 -17.00 -2.65
CA TYR A 15 -0.65 -17.75 -3.88
C TYR A 15 -0.85 -16.76 -5.02
N VAL A 16 -0.48 -17.18 -6.22
CA VAL A 16 -0.74 -16.43 -7.45
C VAL A 16 -1.54 -17.28 -8.43
N SER A 17 -2.39 -16.67 -9.23
CA SER A 17 -3.10 -17.29 -10.35
C SER A 17 -3.49 -16.24 -11.38
N SER A 18 -3.73 -16.66 -12.63
CA SER A 18 -4.30 -15.81 -13.68
C SER A 18 -5.71 -16.26 -14.07
N SER A 19 -6.56 -15.33 -14.47
CA SER A 19 -7.87 -15.66 -15.07
C SER A 19 -7.79 -16.10 -16.54
N ASN A 20 -6.58 -16.33 -17.10
CA ASN A 20 -6.35 -16.81 -18.44
C ASN A 20 -5.40 -18.01 -18.43
N ALA A 21 -5.80 -19.10 -19.08
CA ALA A 21 -5.03 -20.34 -19.13
C ALA A 21 -3.68 -20.20 -19.87
N GLY A 22 -3.55 -19.22 -20.75
CA GLY A 22 -2.33 -18.97 -21.53
C GLY A 22 -1.24 -18.23 -20.78
N ASP A 23 -1.51 -17.68 -19.60
CA ASP A 23 -0.52 -16.93 -18.81
C ASP A 23 0.37 -17.90 -18.01
N THR A 24 1.31 -18.54 -18.67
CA THR A 24 2.19 -19.58 -18.08
C THR A 24 3.67 -19.28 -18.16
N THR A 25 4.04 -18.17 -18.81
CA THR A 25 5.45 -17.77 -19.03
C THR A 25 5.84 -16.54 -18.22
N GLN A 26 4.88 -15.90 -17.58
CA GLN A 26 5.09 -14.72 -16.76
C GLN A 26 5.36 -15.10 -15.30
N SER A 27 6.14 -14.26 -14.63
CA SER A 27 6.34 -14.36 -13.19
C SER A 27 5.80 -13.12 -12.49
N VAL A 28 5.40 -13.32 -11.24
CA VAL A 28 4.87 -12.31 -10.32
C VAL A 28 5.91 -12.03 -9.26
N THR A 29 6.43 -10.82 -9.21
CA THR A 29 7.29 -10.36 -8.13
C THR A 29 6.45 -9.61 -7.11
N ILE A 30 6.52 -10.06 -5.85
CA ILE A 30 5.78 -9.51 -4.72
C ILE A 30 6.80 -8.90 -3.77
N VAL A 31 6.62 -7.62 -3.45
CA VAL A 31 7.34 -6.94 -2.38
C VAL A 31 6.36 -6.70 -1.24
N GLY A 32 6.74 -7.10 -0.05
CA GLY A 32 5.88 -6.99 1.12
C GLY A 32 6.68 -7.06 2.41
N LEU A 33 5.99 -7.35 3.50
CA LEU A 33 6.55 -7.38 4.84
C LEU A 33 6.30 -8.74 5.50
N ASP A 34 7.28 -9.22 6.23
CA ASP A 34 7.17 -10.38 7.12
C ASP A 34 6.51 -10.01 8.47
N ASP A 35 6.45 -10.96 9.41
CA ASP A 35 5.90 -10.76 10.76
C ASP A 35 6.66 -9.70 11.60
N ASN A 36 7.93 -9.46 11.27
CA ASN A 36 8.75 -8.43 11.91
C ASN A 36 8.58 -7.05 11.29
N TYR A 37 7.80 -6.96 10.19
CA TYR A 37 7.70 -5.78 9.32
C TYR A 37 9.02 -5.49 8.57
N ASP A 38 9.85 -6.52 8.36
CA ASP A 38 10.99 -6.46 7.46
C ASP A 38 10.53 -6.62 6.02
N VAL A 39 11.18 -5.90 5.11
CA VAL A 39 10.89 -6.01 3.68
C VAL A 39 11.38 -7.35 3.17
N ILE A 40 10.47 -8.10 2.56
CA ILE A 40 10.77 -9.35 1.87
C ILE A 40 10.25 -9.29 0.43
N THR A 41 10.95 -10.00 -0.45
CA THR A 41 10.59 -10.10 -1.87
C THR A 41 10.55 -11.56 -2.29
N GLU A 42 9.58 -11.92 -3.10
CA GLU A 42 9.45 -13.24 -3.69
C GLU A 42 8.98 -13.13 -5.14
N THR A 43 9.50 -14.01 -6.00
CA THR A 43 9.04 -14.14 -7.39
C THR A 43 8.45 -15.54 -7.56
N ILE A 44 7.23 -15.60 -8.10
CA ILE A 44 6.45 -16.83 -8.30
C ILE A 44 6.04 -16.90 -9.78
N ASP A 45 6.32 -18.01 -10.43
CA ASP A 45 5.90 -18.23 -11.82
C ASP A 45 4.41 -18.54 -11.90
N LEU A 46 3.72 -18.00 -12.90
CA LEU A 46 2.32 -18.29 -13.16
C LEU A 46 2.16 -19.66 -13.82
N ASN A 47 1.04 -20.31 -13.52
CA ASN A 47 0.58 -21.54 -14.18
C ASN A 47 -0.86 -21.39 -14.70
N GLY A 48 -1.12 -20.31 -15.41
CA GLY A 48 -2.44 -20.01 -15.96
C GLY A 48 -3.52 -19.96 -14.89
N LEU A 49 -4.55 -20.81 -15.03
CA LEU A 49 -5.70 -20.85 -14.13
C LEU A 49 -5.39 -21.52 -12.78
N ASP A 50 -4.31 -22.28 -12.68
CA ASP A 50 -3.94 -22.98 -11.46
C ASP A 50 -3.23 -22.03 -10.50
N ARG A 51 -3.54 -22.18 -9.23
CA ARG A 51 -2.82 -21.43 -8.19
C ARG A 51 -1.43 -22.02 -7.95
N VAL A 52 -0.43 -21.14 -7.86
CA VAL A 52 0.93 -21.49 -7.47
C VAL A 52 1.22 -20.89 -6.11
N ALA A 53 1.77 -21.68 -5.20
CA ALA A 53 2.13 -21.22 -3.86
C ALA A 53 3.52 -20.59 -3.86
N GLY A 54 3.68 -19.50 -3.12
CA GLY A 54 4.99 -18.99 -2.71
C GLY A 54 5.59 -19.83 -1.59
N THR A 55 6.79 -19.47 -1.18
CA THR A 55 7.58 -20.12 -0.13
C THR A 55 7.80 -19.23 1.08
N LYS A 56 7.67 -17.90 0.91
CA LYS A 56 7.84 -16.91 1.98
C LYS A 56 6.52 -16.55 2.63
N ALA A 57 6.57 -16.34 3.94
CA ALA A 57 5.41 -15.90 4.71
C ALA A 57 5.31 -14.36 4.71
N PHE A 58 4.25 -13.83 4.13
CA PHE A 58 3.96 -12.39 4.07
C PHE A 58 2.90 -12.02 5.11
N LEU A 59 3.16 -10.96 5.86
CA LEU A 59 2.16 -10.30 6.69
C LEU A 59 1.41 -9.23 5.88
N ARG A 60 2.11 -8.55 4.96
CA ARG A 60 1.57 -7.48 4.10
C ARG A 60 2.12 -7.57 2.69
N VAL A 61 1.33 -7.12 1.74
CA VAL A 61 1.72 -6.95 0.33
C VAL A 61 1.71 -5.45 0.02
N ASN A 62 2.85 -4.91 -0.34
CA ASN A 62 3.01 -3.49 -0.68
C ASN A 62 3.02 -3.26 -2.20
N GLU A 63 3.72 -4.12 -2.94
CA GLU A 63 3.90 -3.98 -4.38
C GLU A 63 3.79 -5.34 -5.07
N VAL A 64 3.23 -5.34 -6.27
CA VAL A 64 3.16 -6.51 -7.16
C VAL A 64 3.48 -6.06 -8.58
N THR A 65 4.48 -6.69 -9.18
CA THR A 65 4.89 -6.46 -10.57
C THR A 65 4.94 -7.77 -11.35
N LEU A 66 4.79 -7.69 -12.66
CA LEU A 66 4.87 -8.82 -13.58
C LEU A 66 6.11 -8.70 -14.47
N SER A 67 6.70 -9.82 -14.84
CA SER A 67 7.82 -9.87 -15.80
C SER A 67 7.39 -9.48 -17.23
N ALA A 68 6.14 -9.72 -17.58
CA ALA A 68 5.49 -9.31 -18.83
C ALA A 68 3.98 -9.20 -18.64
N THR A 69 3.30 -8.51 -19.55
CA THR A 69 1.83 -8.37 -19.52
C THR A 69 1.13 -9.71 -19.63
N CYS A 70 0.01 -9.85 -18.91
CA CYS A 70 -0.87 -11.01 -18.94
C CYS A 70 -2.14 -10.73 -19.73
N SER A 71 -2.69 -11.76 -20.35
CA SER A 71 -3.99 -11.72 -21.04
C SER A 71 -5.16 -11.79 -20.07
N GLY A 72 -4.94 -12.36 -18.87
CA GLY A 72 -5.90 -12.39 -17.77
C GLY A 72 -5.58 -11.37 -16.68
N LYS A 73 -6.46 -11.31 -15.69
CA LYS A 73 -6.17 -10.64 -14.41
C LYS A 73 -5.32 -11.57 -13.56
N VAL A 74 -4.26 -11.03 -12.97
CA VAL A 74 -3.41 -11.78 -12.03
C VAL A 74 -3.79 -11.44 -10.61
N TYR A 75 -4.02 -12.46 -9.79
CA TYR A 75 -4.42 -12.36 -8.39
C TYR A 75 -3.27 -12.78 -7.49
N VAL A 76 -3.03 -12.00 -6.44
CA VAL A 76 -2.16 -12.34 -5.31
C VAL A 76 -3.03 -12.45 -4.06
N PHE A 77 -3.04 -13.62 -3.41
CA PHE A 77 -4.00 -13.90 -2.35
C PHE A 77 -3.46 -14.88 -1.31
N TYR A 78 -4.01 -14.84 -0.10
CA TYR A 78 -3.80 -15.87 0.90
C TYR A 78 -4.60 -17.13 0.58
N SER A 79 -4.37 -18.22 1.31
CA SER A 79 -4.98 -19.54 1.05
C SER A 79 -6.47 -19.46 0.70
N SER A 80 -6.79 -19.76 -0.56
CA SER A 80 -8.14 -19.88 -1.13
C SER A 80 -8.12 -20.91 -2.24
N THR A 81 -9.22 -21.59 -2.52
CA THR A 81 -9.41 -22.33 -3.77
C THR A 81 -9.60 -21.36 -4.92
N VAL A 82 -9.33 -21.81 -6.13
CA VAL A 82 -9.55 -21.02 -7.35
C VAL A 82 -10.57 -21.72 -8.26
N SER A 83 -11.34 -20.93 -8.98
CA SER A 83 -12.21 -21.38 -10.05
C SER A 83 -11.94 -20.53 -11.28
N SER A 84 -11.53 -21.17 -12.40
CA SER A 84 -11.07 -20.47 -13.59
C SER A 84 -10.04 -19.38 -13.28
N GLY A 85 -9.10 -19.69 -12.39
CA GLY A 85 -8.03 -18.79 -11.98
C GLY A 85 -8.44 -17.64 -11.03
N VAL A 86 -9.71 -17.53 -10.69
CA VAL A 86 -10.22 -16.51 -9.76
C VAL A 86 -10.35 -17.11 -8.34
N PRO A 87 -9.78 -16.46 -7.31
CA PRO A 87 -9.94 -16.91 -5.93
C PRO A 87 -11.42 -16.92 -5.52
N ALA A 88 -11.87 -18.04 -4.91
CA ALA A 88 -13.24 -18.21 -4.47
C ALA A 88 -13.58 -17.23 -3.31
N ASP A 89 -12.61 -16.97 -2.43
CA ASP A 89 -12.73 -15.99 -1.35
C ASP A 89 -12.00 -14.69 -1.73
N LEU A 90 -12.74 -13.72 -2.25
CA LEU A 90 -12.19 -12.43 -2.66
C LEU A 90 -11.69 -11.58 -1.48
N SER A 91 -12.12 -11.85 -0.25
CA SER A 91 -11.63 -11.12 0.93
C SER A 91 -10.15 -11.39 1.22
N LYS A 92 -9.65 -12.55 0.76
CA LYS A 92 -8.24 -12.96 0.90
C LYS A 92 -7.32 -12.41 -0.19
N VAL A 93 -7.88 -11.80 -1.24
CA VAL A 93 -7.08 -11.20 -2.31
C VAL A 93 -6.42 -9.93 -1.79
N GLN A 94 -5.10 -9.91 -1.82
CA GLN A 94 -4.29 -8.79 -1.36
C GLN A 94 -4.01 -7.79 -2.48
N SER A 95 -3.84 -8.28 -3.70
CA SER A 95 -3.56 -7.45 -4.86
C SER A 95 -4.08 -8.06 -6.14
N VAL A 96 -4.37 -7.22 -7.14
CA VAL A 96 -4.79 -7.64 -8.49
C VAL A 96 -4.06 -6.80 -9.52
N VAL A 97 -3.35 -7.46 -10.43
CA VAL A 97 -2.83 -6.81 -11.64
C VAL A 97 -3.88 -6.96 -12.73
N LEU A 98 -4.28 -5.85 -13.33
CA LEU A 98 -5.27 -5.83 -14.39
C LEU A 98 -4.69 -6.36 -15.69
N THR A 99 -5.56 -6.87 -16.57
CA THR A 99 -5.19 -7.32 -17.91
C THR A 99 -4.38 -6.25 -18.65
N GLY A 100 -3.24 -6.64 -19.22
CA GLY A 100 -2.36 -5.74 -19.96
C GLY A 100 -1.50 -4.80 -19.12
N ALA A 101 -1.68 -4.78 -17.79
CA ALA A 101 -0.83 -4.01 -16.88
C ALA A 101 0.41 -4.83 -16.46
N LEU A 102 1.50 -4.13 -16.10
CA LEU A 102 2.73 -4.72 -15.57
C LEU A 102 2.82 -4.66 -14.05
N GLN A 103 1.93 -3.90 -13.41
CA GLN A 103 1.94 -3.73 -11.96
C GLN A 103 0.53 -3.57 -11.41
N ALA A 104 0.37 -3.88 -10.13
CA ALA A 104 -0.84 -3.58 -9.40
C ALA A 104 -0.80 -2.15 -8.85
N TYR A 105 -1.93 -1.48 -8.92
CA TYR A 105 -2.13 -0.16 -8.28
C TYR A 105 -2.84 -0.37 -6.95
N ASN A 106 -2.04 -0.49 -5.89
CA ASN A 106 -2.57 -0.70 -4.53
C ASN A 106 -2.80 0.65 -3.85
N ALA A 107 -4.01 0.87 -3.34
CA ALA A 107 -4.36 2.03 -2.54
C ALA A 107 -4.01 1.85 -1.05
N ILE A 108 -3.14 0.91 -0.73
CA ILE A 108 -2.72 0.54 0.62
C ILE A 108 -1.22 0.31 0.61
N TYR A 109 -0.53 0.89 1.58
CA TYR A 109 0.88 0.68 1.82
C TYR A 109 1.15 0.54 3.32
N THR A 110 1.93 -0.47 3.71
CA THR A 110 2.36 -0.63 5.09
C THR A 110 3.82 -0.24 5.22
N VAL A 111 4.11 0.67 6.14
CA VAL A 111 5.46 1.20 6.37
C VAL A 111 6.34 0.12 7.00
N PRO A 112 7.52 -0.20 6.44
CA PRO A 112 8.49 -1.11 7.06
C PRO A 112 8.92 -0.64 8.45
N ARG A 113 9.45 -1.57 9.27
CA ARG A 113 9.86 -1.24 10.65
C ARG A 113 11.04 -0.27 10.76
N ASN A 114 11.85 -0.21 9.70
CA ASN A 114 13.07 0.63 9.66
C ASN A 114 12.87 1.94 8.90
N ARG A 115 11.63 2.34 8.63
CA ARG A 115 11.32 3.53 7.83
C ARG A 115 10.18 4.33 8.42
N ASN A 116 10.23 5.63 8.19
CA ASN A 116 9.12 6.56 8.34
C ASN A 116 8.75 7.12 6.96
N LEU A 117 7.49 7.47 6.76
CA LEU A 117 7.03 8.15 5.55
C LEU A 117 6.39 9.49 5.91
N TYR A 118 6.61 10.46 5.04
CA TYR A 118 5.99 11.77 5.10
C TYR A 118 5.24 12.01 3.79
N LEU A 119 3.91 11.96 3.85
CA LEU A 119 3.06 12.25 2.69
C LEU A 119 3.13 13.73 2.36
N THR A 120 3.64 14.06 1.18
CA THR A 120 3.84 15.44 0.73
C THR A 120 2.76 15.92 -0.23
N SER A 121 2.19 15.02 -1.04
CA SER A 121 1.07 15.39 -1.90
C SER A 121 0.26 14.17 -2.31
N VAL A 122 -0.98 14.44 -2.71
CA VAL A 122 -1.90 13.47 -3.29
C VAL A 122 -2.46 14.06 -4.57
N ARG A 123 -2.34 13.32 -5.66
CA ARG A 123 -3.04 13.58 -6.91
C ARG A 123 -4.15 12.56 -7.09
N TYR A 124 -5.26 12.99 -7.64
CA TYR A 124 -6.39 12.12 -7.96
C TYR A 124 -6.98 12.51 -9.29
N GLN A 125 -7.51 11.53 -9.99
CA GLN A 125 -8.12 11.70 -11.30
C GLN A 125 -9.28 10.71 -11.43
N SER A 126 -10.40 11.17 -11.98
CA SER A 126 -11.54 10.33 -12.31
C SER A 126 -11.82 10.36 -13.81
N THR A 127 -12.23 9.20 -14.35
CA THR A 127 -12.53 9.04 -15.78
C THR A 127 -13.71 8.10 -16.00
N GLY A 128 -14.40 8.27 -17.12
CA GLY A 128 -15.34 7.28 -17.63
C GLY A 128 -16.77 7.38 -17.13
N SER A 129 -17.13 8.41 -16.38
CA SER A 129 -18.52 8.65 -16.03
C SER A 129 -19.24 9.48 -17.11
N THR A 130 -20.48 9.10 -17.44
CA THR A 130 -21.38 9.89 -18.30
C THR A 130 -22.37 10.71 -17.50
N THR A 131 -22.39 10.54 -16.18
CA THR A 131 -23.27 11.23 -15.24
C THR A 131 -22.47 11.82 -14.10
N ALA A 132 -22.91 12.97 -13.58
CA ALA A 132 -22.26 13.61 -12.45
C ALA A 132 -22.33 12.75 -11.18
N HIS A 133 -21.23 12.66 -10.46
CA HIS A 133 -21.09 11.92 -9.19
C HIS A 133 -20.35 12.73 -8.15
N ASP A 134 -20.79 12.61 -6.91
CA ASP A 134 -19.96 13.05 -5.78
C ASP A 134 -18.92 11.98 -5.48
N VAL A 135 -17.67 12.37 -5.50
CA VAL A 135 -16.53 11.51 -5.14
C VAL A 135 -15.98 11.95 -3.79
N VAL A 136 -15.86 10.98 -2.90
CA VAL A 136 -15.24 11.20 -1.58
C VAL A 136 -14.02 10.32 -1.47
N LEU A 137 -12.84 10.93 -1.38
CA LEU A 137 -11.59 10.25 -1.09
C LEU A 137 -11.25 10.45 0.39
N SER A 138 -10.98 9.37 1.08
CA SER A 138 -10.54 9.40 2.48
C SER A 138 -9.13 8.84 2.58
N ILE A 139 -8.19 9.67 3.02
CA ILE A 139 -6.83 9.27 3.37
C ILE A 139 -6.84 8.88 4.82
N THR A 140 -6.49 7.64 5.10
CA THR A 140 -6.49 7.09 6.46
C THR A 140 -5.11 6.60 6.86
N ARG A 141 -4.82 6.67 8.15
CA ARG A 141 -3.66 6.07 8.79
C ARG A 141 -4.13 5.10 9.85
N THR A 142 -3.50 3.93 9.91
CA THR A 142 -3.64 3.02 11.05
C THR A 142 -2.28 2.86 11.69
N LEU A 143 -2.14 3.30 12.93
CA LEU A 143 -0.94 3.08 13.72
C LEU A 143 -0.88 1.63 14.19
N TYR A 144 0.33 1.13 14.45
CA TYR A 144 0.52 -0.22 14.98
C TYR A 144 -0.25 -0.39 16.30
N GLY A 145 -1.13 -1.40 16.35
CA GLY A 145 -1.95 -1.68 17.52
C GLY A 145 -3.13 -0.71 17.76
N ALA A 146 -3.41 0.20 16.82
CA ALA A 146 -4.50 1.18 16.94
C ALA A 146 -5.57 0.98 15.86
N SER A 147 -6.70 1.68 16.04
CA SER A 147 -7.75 1.80 15.03
C SER A 147 -7.33 2.78 13.93
N ALA A 148 -7.93 2.63 12.75
CA ALA A 148 -7.72 3.57 11.66
C ALA A 148 -8.27 4.96 12.01
N GLU A 149 -7.50 6.00 11.67
CA GLU A 149 -7.92 7.39 11.75
C GLU A 149 -8.00 8.00 10.35
N THR A 150 -8.96 8.87 10.13
CA THR A 150 -9.07 9.62 8.87
C THR A 150 -8.30 10.92 9.00
N LEU A 151 -7.24 11.07 8.21
CA LEU A 151 -6.35 12.24 8.23
C LEU A 151 -6.88 13.37 7.35
N LYS A 152 -7.44 13.00 6.18
CA LYS A 152 -7.95 13.94 5.19
C LYS A 152 -9.12 13.35 4.43
N THR A 153 -10.15 14.14 4.24
CA THR A 153 -11.25 13.84 3.31
C THR A 153 -11.24 14.87 2.20
N ILE A 154 -11.20 14.39 0.95
CA ILE A 154 -11.29 15.20 -0.25
C ILE A 154 -12.65 14.90 -0.87
N LYS A 155 -13.45 15.93 -1.09
CA LYS A 155 -14.75 15.83 -1.77
C LYS A 155 -14.69 16.63 -3.05
N TYR A 156 -15.10 16.03 -4.15
CA TYR A 156 -15.26 16.73 -5.42
C TYR A 156 -16.43 16.13 -6.20
N VAL A 157 -16.94 16.89 -7.15
CA VAL A 157 -17.99 16.45 -8.06
C VAL A 157 -17.35 16.12 -9.40
N ASP A 158 -17.52 14.87 -9.85
CA ASP A 158 -17.28 14.50 -11.22
C ASP A 158 -18.49 14.95 -12.04
N LEU A 159 -18.28 15.86 -12.98
CA LEU A 159 -19.36 16.48 -13.75
C LEU A 159 -19.98 15.56 -14.81
N GLY A 160 -19.54 14.30 -14.90
CA GLY A 160 -20.11 13.34 -15.86
C GLY A 160 -19.80 13.67 -17.32
N ASN A 161 -18.80 14.46 -17.56
CA ASN A 161 -18.29 14.74 -18.89
C ASN A 161 -17.18 13.72 -19.22
N THR A 162 -17.01 13.41 -20.50
CA THR A 162 -15.91 12.55 -20.97
C THR A 162 -14.51 13.12 -20.67
N ASN A 163 -14.45 14.30 -20.09
CA ASN A 163 -13.23 14.95 -19.65
C ASN A 163 -12.82 14.47 -18.26
N TYR A 164 -11.52 14.45 -18.03
CA TYR A 164 -10.92 14.12 -16.75
C TYR A 164 -11.28 15.16 -15.71
N THR A 165 -11.68 14.70 -14.52
CA THR A 165 -11.67 15.54 -13.33
C THR A 165 -10.43 15.16 -12.54
N ASP A 166 -9.50 16.08 -12.39
CA ASP A 166 -8.26 15.89 -11.66
C ASP A 166 -8.09 16.94 -10.56
N GLY A 167 -7.27 16.63 -9.59
CA GLY A 167 -6.93 17.53 -8.53
C GLY A 167 -5.68 17.09 -7.78
N GLN A 168 -5.15 18.03 -7.01
CA GLN A 168 -4.00 17.80 -6.15
C GLN A 168 -4.24 18.43 -4.78
N VAL A 169 -3.85 17.73 -3.73
CA VAL A 169 -3.70 18.28 -2.38
C VAL A 169 -2.23 18.25 -2.03
N ASP A 170 -1.69 19.40 -1.68
CA ASP A 170 -0.31 19.59 -1.30
C ASP A 170 -0.20 19.66 0.22
N PHE A 171 0.77 18.94 0.77
CA PHE A 171 1.12 18.90 2.19
C PHE A 171 2.61 19.23 2.39
N SER A 172 3.30 19.80 1.37
CA SER A 172 4.75 20.03 1.43
C SER A 172 5.17 20.90 2.59
N ASP A 173 4.34 21.88 2.99
CA ASP A 173 4.59 22.75 4.15
C ASP A 173 4.39 22.03 5.49
N GLN A 174 3.50 21.05 5.55
CA GLN A 174 3.20 20.24 6.71
C GLN A 174 2.94 18.79 6.30
N PRO A 175 4.00 18.02 5.99
CA PRO A 175 3.85 16.64 5.57
C PRO A 175 3.14 15.78 6.61
N ILE A 176 2.26 14.90 6.16
CA ILE A 176 1.56 13.98 7.05
C ILE A 176 2.49 12.82 7.38
N PHE A 177 2.77 12.65 8.67
CA PHE A 177 3.70 11.64 9.18
C PHE A 177 3.05 10.27 9.30
N PHE A 178 3.73 9.24 8.78
CA PHE A 178 3.42 7.83 8.92
C PHE A 178 4.62 7.11 9.56
N PRO A 179 4.56 6.80 10.85
CA PRO A 179 5.65 6.10 11.52
C PRO A 179 5.80 4.66 11.03
N ALA A 180 6.92 4.05 11.35
CA ALA A 180 7.16 2.63 11.12
C ALA A 180 5.97 1.76 11.55
N LYS A 181 5.69 0.71 10.77
CA LYS A 181 4.59 -0.24 10.97
C LYS A 181 3.17 0.35 10.85
N SER A 182 3.03 1.62 10.49
CA SER A 182 1.71 2.20 10.20
C SER A 182 1.22 1.78 8.82
N ILE A 183 -0.09 1.88 8.61
CA ILE A 183 -0.73 1.60 7.32
C ILE A 183 -1.28 2.90 6.76
N PHE A 184 -0.83 3.26 5.57
CA PHE A 184 -1.45 4.24 4.70
C PHE A 184 -2.53 3.58 3.86
N LYS A 185 -3.71 4.18 3.76
CA LYS A 185 -4.78 3.67 2.92
C LYS A 185 -5.59 4.81 2.35
N VAL A 186 -5.97 4.68 1.08
CA VAL A 186 -6.97 5.54 0.44
C VAL A 186 -8.24 4.75 0.18
N GLN A 187 -9.35 5.35 0.52
CA GLN A 187 -10.68 4.81 0.25
C GLN A 187 -11.45 5.80 -0.59
N ALA A 188 -12.15 5.29 -1.61
CA ALA A 188 -13.06 6.08 -2.41
C ALA A 188 -14.50 5.68 -2.13
N GLY A 189 -15.36 6.68 -1.96
CA GLY A 189 -16.80 6.54 -1.93
C GLY A 189 -17.41 7.30 -3.11
N LEU A 190 -18.44 6.72 -3.73
CA LEU A 190 -19.20 7.32 -4.82
C LEU A 190 -20.67 7.44 -4.41
N SER A 191 -21.31 8.57 -4.70
CA SER A 191 -22.74 8.72 -4.57
C SER A 191 -23.41 8.46 -5.91
N GLY A 192 -24.11 7.33 -6.03
CA GLY A 192 -24.91 6.99 -7.23
C GLY A 192 -24.08 6.47 -8.42
N GLY A 193 -24.75 5.87 -9.39
CA GLY A 193 -24.36 5.72 -10.78
C GLY A 193 -23.47 4.57 -11.19
N THR A 194 -22.98 4.65 -12.42
CA THR A 194 -22.22 3.66 -13.15
C THR A 194 -20.74 3.63 -12.75
N ALA A 195 -20.06 2.53 -13.05
CA ALA A 195 -18.63 2.33 -12.76
C ALA A 195 -17.78 3.48 -13.32
N MET A 196 -16.95 4.04 -12.48
CA MET A 196 -15.98 5.08 -12.80
C MET A 196 -14.58 4.55 -12.48
N ALA A 197 -13.61 4.87 -13.33
CA ALA A 197 -12.21 4.65 -12.99
C ALA A 197 -11.71 5.82 -12.14
N LEU A 198 -11.02 5.50 -11.07
CA LEU A 198 -10.38 6.46 -10.18
C LEU A 198 -8.91 6.12 -10.07
N ASP A 199 -8.07 7.03 -10.53
CA ASP A 199 -6.63 6.96 -10.36
C ASP A 199 -6.20 7.83 -9.19
N PHE A 200 -5.23 7.34 -8.47
CA PHE A 200 -4.70 7.99 -7.29
C PHE A 200 -3.18 7.82 -7.23
N MET A 201 -2.49 8.91 -6.93
CA MET A 201 -1.04 8.93 -6.74
C MET A 201 -0.71 9.67 -5.44
N ALA A 202 0.06 9.04 -4.57
CA ALA A 202 0.60 9.64 -3.35
C ALA A 202 2.11 9.79 -3.48
N ASN A 203 2.64 10.96 -3.14
CA ASN A 203 4.08 11.21 -3.08
C ASN A 203 4.54 11.24 -1.64
N PHE A 204 5.60 10.51 -1.35
CA PHE A 204 6.19 10.41 -0.02
C PHE A 204 7.66 10.80 -0.03
N ILE A 205 8.11 11.37 1.08
CA ILE A 205 9.51 11.39 1.48
C ILE A 205 9.70 10.22 2.45
N GLU A 206 10.72 9.42 2.24
CA GLU A 206 11.07 8.28 3.07
C GLU A 206 12.30 8.62 3.91
N GLU A 207 12.22 8.32 5.21
CA GLU A 207 13.30 8.46 6.18
C GLU A 207 13.67 7.09 6.69
N GLU A 208 14.93 6.72 6.54
CA GLU A 208 15.45 5.47 7.10
C GLU A 208 15.72 5.64 8.59
N ILE A 209 15.19 4.71 9.39
CA ILE A 209 15.42 4.67 10.83
C ILE A 209 16.53 3.65 11.08
N ASP A 210 17.59 4.06 11.73
CA ASP A 210 18.62 3.12 12.22
C ASP A 210 17.99 2.26 13.32
N THR A 211 17.66 1.01 12.96
CA THR A 211 17.13 0.02 13.90
C THR A 211 18.23 -0.84 14.53
N THR A 212 19.50 -0.57 14.23
CA THR A 212 20.60 -1.21 14.96
C THR A 212 20.38 -0.90 16.44
N PRO A 213 20.39 -1.89 17.34
CA PRO A 213 20.33 -1.63 18.77
C PRO A 213 21.55 -0.77 19.09
N THR A 214 21.36 0.53 19.16
CA THR A 214 22.36 1.37 19.81
C THR A 214 22.45 0.80 21.21
N THR A 215 23.55 0.14 21.49
CA THR A 215 23.89 -0.17 22.89
C THR A 215 23.83 1.20 23.55
N VAL A 216 22.73 1.48 24.25
CA VAL A 216 22.62 2.65 25.10
C VAL A 216 23.64 2.37 26.18
N THR A 217 24.89 2.75 25.91
CA THR A 217 25.85 2.96 26.97
C THR A 217 25.12 3.97 27.84
N VAL A 218 24.72 3.56 29.04
CA VAL A 218 24.12 4.43 30.03
C VAL A 218 25.11 5.56 30.18
N ILE A 219 24.90 6.65 29.43
CA ILE A 219 25.70 7.86 29.59
C ILE A 219 25.35 8.28 30.98
N ASP A 220 26.31 8.19 31.89
CA ASP A 220 26.18 8.66 33.26
C ASP A 220 25.49 10.03 33.16
N LYS A 221 24.31 10.12 33.76
CA LYS A 221 23.50 11.35 33.77
C LYS A 221 24.31 12.57 34.16
N ALA A 222 25.33 12.39 35.02
CA ALA A 222 26.27 13.42 35.42
C ALA A 222 27.19 13.86 34.27
N ALA A 223 27.69 12.92 33.45
CA ALA A 223 28.52 13.23 32.27
C ALA A 223 27.71 13.94 31.20
N TYR A 224 26.45 13.55 30.96
CA TYR A 224 25.55 14.22 30.02
C TYR A 224 25.22 15.65 30.46
N LEU A 225 24.91 15.87 31.72
CA LEU A 225 24.63 17.20 32.29
C LEU A 225 25.88 18.09 32.28
N ALA A 226 27.08 17.55 32.52
CA ALA A 226 28.33 18.28 32.40
C ALA A 226 28.62 18.73 30.95
N LYS A 227 28.26 17.90 29.94
CA LYS A 227 28.40 18.25 28.53
C LYS A 227 27.42 19.37 28.14
N LEU A 228 26.18 19.33 28.61
CA LEU A 228 25.19 20.40 28.38
C LEU A 228 25.62 21.72 29.06
N ALA A 229 26.18 21.68 30.27
CA ALA A 229 26.72 22.86 30.95
C ALA A 229 27.93 23.44 30.23
N GLY A 230 28.76 22.61 29.56
CA GLY A 230 29.88 23.05 28.72
C GLY A 230 29.40 23.79 27.47
N LEU A 231 28.31 23.35 26.82
CA LEU A 231 27.74 24.00 25.64
C LEU A 231 27.07 25.36 26.00
N SER A 232 26.55 25.51 27.18
CA SER A 232 25.96 26.77 27.65
C SER A 232 27.00 27.89 27.86
N ARG A 233 28.27 27.56 28.04
CA ARG A 233 29.35 28.55 28.25
C ARG A 233 29.97 29.07 26.93
N THR A 234 29.68 28.48 25.81
CA THR A 234 30.20 28.89 24.49
C THR A 234 29.28 29.84 23.73
N LEU A 235 28.11 30.19 24.32
CA LEU A 235 27.14 31.12 23.75
C LEU A 235 26.99 32.43 24.51
N SER A 236 27.95 32.78 25.39
CA SER A 236 28.02 34.07 26.07
C SER A 236 29.13 34.96 25.54
#